data_c269a3c173e9c94ba16d4e6090f00ded
#
_entry.id   c269a3c173e9c94ba16d4e6090f00ded
#
_cell.length_a   1.000
_cell.length_b   1.000
_cell.length_c   1.000
_cell.angle_alpha   90.00
_cell.angle_beta   90.00
_cell.angle_gamma   90.00
#
_symmetry.space_group_name_H-M   'P 1'
#
loop_
_entity.id
_entity.type
_entity.pdbx_description
1 polymer ?
#
loop_
_entity_poly.entity_id
_entity_poly.type
_entity_poly.pdbx_seq_one_letter_code
_entity_poly.pdbx_strand_id
1 'polypeptide(L)'
;ALLNISQSALSRQMQSLEHEVGNRLFVRRSRGIELTSAGIQVAEAAKKLSQSIEDVNQKLISDKTIPSGKLRVYATNAFGSLWLAPRMGSFLDKYPDISLALSLRDAEPKVSPSQPHAEIRMTPIKTQDYIQIKLATFQYKIFASTHYLKTYGVPASEKELDNHKIISYGEDAQPPLDKRRLNWLLWQGKETNARNPYLEISSIYGLAKCVEAGLGIASLPGWMNEETNNLFEILKDLNGPKLDISFCYHEQMRDDPRIIALKDYLQNLIREDLSKFSNTL
;
A
#
# COMPACT_ATOMS: atom_id res chain seq x y z
N ALA A 1 -28.86 -16.10 -8.89
CA ALA A 1 -29.19 -15.61 -10.23
C ALA A 1 -29.01 -14.08 -10.29
N LEU A 2 -27.76 -13.62 -10.36
CA LEU A 2 -27.42 -12.18 -10.38
C LEU A 2 -27.82 -11.47 -11.68
N LEU A 3 -28.07 -12.18 -12.77
CA LEU A 3 -28.31 -11.59 -14.10
C LEU A 3 -29.73 -11.81 -14.66
N ASN A 4 -30.63 -12.43 -13.92
CA ASN A 4 -32.00 -12.77 -14.38
C ASN A 4 -32.07 -13.44 -15.77
N ILE A 5 -31.04 -14.18 -16.18
CA ILE A 5 -30.98 -14.94 -17.42
C ILE A 5 -30.92 -16.43 -17.14
N SER A 6 -31.49 -17.26 -18.04
CA SER A 6 -31.42 -18.71 -17.91
C SER A 6 -30.02 -19.25 -18.19
N GLN A 7 -29.67 -20.39 -17.58
CA GLN A 7 -28.39 -21.06 -17.82
C GLN A 7 -28.14 -21.35 -19.31
N SER A 8 -29.19 -21.71 -20.06
CA SER A 8 -29.10 -21.96 -21.50
C SER A 8 -28.84 -20.69 -22.31
N ALA A 9 -29.40 -19.54 -21.90
CA ALA A 9 -29.11 -18.26 -22.52
C ALA A 9 -27.67 -17.81 -22.27
N LEU A 10 -27.21 -17.94 -21.02
CA LEU A 10 -25.82 -17.64 -20.66
C LEU A 10 -24.83 -18.51 -21.45
N SER A 11 -25.11 -19.83 -21.55
CA SER A 11 -24.25 -20.75 -22.31
C SER A 11 -24.15 -20.37 -23.80
N ARG A 12 -25.27 -19.97 -24.42
CA ARG A 12 -25.27 -19.49 -25.80
C ARG A 12 -24.48 -18.19 -25.98
N GLN A 13 -24.64 -17.22 -25.08
CA GLN A 13 -23.90 -15.98 -25.14
C GLN A 13 -22.39 -16.22 -24.99
N MET A 14 -21.99 -17.13 -24.10
CA MET A 14 -20.57 -17.49 -23.93
C MET A 14 -20.00 -18.17 -25.16
N GLN A 15 -20.75 -19.07 -25.82
CA GLN A 15 -20.33 -19.69 -27.07
C GLN A 15 -20.21 -18.68 -28.22
N SER A 16 -21.14 -17.72 -28.31
CA SER A 16 -21.04 -16.64 -29.29
C SER A 16 -19.79 -15.80 -29.08
N LEU A 17 -19.50 -15.44 -27.84
CA LEU A 17 -18.29 -14.68 -27.49
C LEU A 17 -17.00 -15.46 -27.82
N GLU A 18 -16.95 -16.76 -27.53
CA GLU A 18 -15.81 -17.61 -27.90
C GLU A 18 -15.61 -17.69 -29.42
N HIS A 19 -16.73 -17.73 -30.17
CA HIS A 19 -16.69 -17.74 -31.64
C HIS A 19 -16.20 -16.40 -32.21
N GLU A 20 -16.67 -15.27 -31.68
CA GLU A 20 -16.24 -13.92 -32.08
C GLU A 20 -14.76 -13.66 -31.76
N VAL A 21 -14.30 -14.08 -30.59
CA VAL A 21 -12.91 -13.92 -30.15
C VAL A 21 -11.97 -14.93 -30.84
N GLY A 22 -12.52 -16.01 -31.41
CA GLY A 22 -11.75 -17.07 -32.05
C GLY A 22 -10.96 -17.93 -31.08
N ASN A 23 -11.24 -17.89 -29.80
CA ASN A 23 -10.54 -18.63 -28.75
C ASN A 23 -11.53 -19.17 -27.71
N ARG A 24 -11.21 -20.34 -27.14
CA ARG A 24 -11.94 -20.84 -25.97
C ARG A 24 -11.59 -20.00 -24.76
N LEU A 25 -12.61 -19.46 -24.09
CA LEU A 25 -12.47 -18.64 -22.89
C LEU A 25 -12.68 -19.43 -21.61
N PHE A 26 -13.38 -20.59 -21.70
CA PHE A 26 -13.72 -21.44 -20.56
C PHE A 26 -13.36 -22.90 -20.83
N VAL A 27 -12.93 -23.59 -19.77
CA VAL A 27 -12.75 -25.05 -19.74
C VAL A 27 -13.63 -25.66 -18.66
N ARG A 28 -14.30 -26.77 -18.99
CA ARG A 28 -15.04 -27.56 -17.99
C ARG A 28 -14.08 -28.51 -17.29
N ARG A 29 -14.08 -28.47 -15.98
CA ARG A 29 -13.37 -29.38 -15.08
C ARG A 29 -14.35 -30.19 -14.26
N SER A 30 -13.88 -31.24 -13.62
CA SER A 30 -14.69 -32.07 -12.72
C SER A 30 -15.30 -31.30 -11.54
N ARG A 31 -14.73 -30.14 -11.19
CA ARG A 31 -15.16 -29.27 -10.10
C ARG A 31 -15.84 -27.96 -10.56
N GLY A 32 -16.16 -27.81 -11.85
CA GLY A 32 -16.83 -26.62 -12.36
C GLY A 32 -16.24 -26.09 -13.67
N ILE A 33 -16.40 -24.78 -13.89
CA ILE A 33 -15.90 -24.07 -15.07
C ILE A 33 -14.74 -23.17 -14.64
N GLU A 34 -13.63 -23.22 -15.36
CA GLU A 34 -12.45 -22.38 -15.15
C GLU A 34 -12.19 -21.54 -16.40
N LEU A 35 -11.60 -20.35 -16.20
CA LEU A 35 -11.15 -19.50 -17.30
C LEU A 35 -9.85 -20.04 -17.92
N THR A 36 -9.75 -19.97 -19.23
CA THR A 36 -8.47 -20.15 -19.95
C THR A 36 -7.61 -18.89 -19.80
N SER A 37 -6.35 -18.91 -20.27
CA SER A 37 -5.51 -17.71 -20.34
C SER A 37 -6.16 -16.60 -21.18
N ALA A 38 -6.79 -16.95 -22.32
CA ALA A 38 -7.56 -16.03 -23.15
C ALA A 38 -8.82 -15.54 -22.39
N GLY A 39 -9.50 -16.44 -21.66
CA GLY A 39 -10.65 -16.09 -20.82
C GLY A 39 -10.30 -15.07 -19.72
N ILE A 40 -9.15 -15.21 -19.08
CA ILE A 40 -8.66 -14.26 -18.09
C ILE A 40 -8.45 -12.88 -18.73
N GLN A 41 -7.80 -12.81 -19.89
CA GLN A 41 -7.57 -11.53 -20.59
C GLN A 41 -8.87 -10.84 -20.99
N VAL A 42 -9.85 -11.58 -21.53
CA VAL A 42 -11.17 -11.04 -21.91
C VAL A 42 -11.94 -10.59 -20.67
N ALA A 43 -11.92 -11.35 -19.57
CA ALA A 43 -12.59 -10.97 -18.33
C ALA A 43 -11.97 -9.71 -17.72
N GLU A 44 -10.66 -9.54 -17.77
CA GLU A 44 -9.96 -8.34 -17.33
C GLU A 44 -10.32 -7.13 -18.20
N ALA A 45 -10.37 -7.28 -19.52
CA ALA A 45 -10.79 -6.23 -20.43
C ALA A 45 -12.26 -5.82 -20.20
N ALA A 46 -13.16 -6.78 -20.06
CA ALA A 46 -14.57 -6.52 -19.76
C ALA A 46 -14.77 -5.79 -18.43
N LYS A 47 -13.99 -6.15 -17.41
CA LYS A 47 -14.02 -5.49 -16.10
C LYS A 47 -13.52 -4.04 -16.17
N LYS A 48 -12.51 -3.76 -16.99
CA LYS A 48 -12.04 -2.38 -17.25
C LYS A 48 -13.11 -1.54 -17.95
N LEU A 49 -13.77 -2.10 -18.97
CA LEU A 49 -14.84 -1.41 -19.70
C LEU A 49 -16.04 -1.10 -18.78
N SER A 50 -16.50 -2.08 -18.01
CA SER A 50 -17.58 -1.87 -17.05
C SER A 50 -17.24 -0.78 -16.03
N GLN A 51 -15.99 -0.75 -15.58
CA GLN A 51 -15.51 0.25 -14.65
C GLN A 51 -15.47 1.65 -15.28
N SER A 52 -14.98 1.75 -16.53
CA SER A 52 -14.96 3.03 -17.26
C SER A 52 -16.37 3.58 -17.48
N ILE A 53 -17.36 2.71 -17.77
CA ILE A 53 -18.76 3.10 -17.91
C ILE A 53 -19.31 3.60 -16.57
N GLU A 54 -19.05 2.92 -15.46
CA GLU A 54 -19.44 3.39 -14.12
C GLU A 54 -18.82 4.74 -13.79
N ASP A 55 -17.54 4.95 -14.11
CA ASP A 55 -16.84 6.22 -13.85
C ASP A 55 -17.44 7.37 -14.71
N VAL A 56 -17.82 7.09 -15.97
CA VAL A 56 -18.52 8.05 -16.83
C VAL A 56 -19.92 8.36 -16.30
N ASN A 57 -20.70 7.35 -15.94
CA ASN A 57 -22.05 7.53 -15.38
C ASN A 57 -22.01 8.35 -14.09
N GLN A 58 -21.04 8.09 -13.21
CA GLN A 58 -20.86 8.89 -12.00
C GLN A 58 -20.50 10.35 -12.30
N LYS A 59 -19.65 10.60 -13.33
CA LYS A 59 -19.33 11.97 -13.77
C LYS A 59 -20.53 12.71 -14.38
N LEU A 60 -21.47 11.99 -15.01
CA LEU A 60 -22.66 12.57 -15.62
C LEU A 60 -23.79 12.84 -14.60
N ILE A 61 -23.85 12.03 -13.53
CA ILE A 61 -24.91 12.12 -12.51
C ILE A 61 -24.54 13.07 -11.37
N SER A 62 -23.25 13.26 -11.10
CA SER A 62 -22.81 14.13 -10.01
C SER A 62 -23.00 15.60 -10.40
N ASP A 63 -23.90 16.29 -9.71
CA ASP A 63 -23.74 17.72 -9.47
C ASP A 63 -22.30 17.93 -9.00
N LYS A 64 -21.49 18.69 -9.77
CA LYS A 64 -20.01 18.76 -9.67
C LYS A 64 -19.47 19.24 -8.31
N THR A 65 -20.29 19.35 -7.31
CA THR A 65 -19.97 19.96 -6.00
C THR A 65 -19.97 18.98 -4.84
N ILE A 66 -20.74 17.88 -4.89
CA ILE A 66 -20.91 16.96 -3.76
C ILE A 66 -20.11 15.67 -4.00
N PRO A 67 -19.10 15.35 -3.14
CA PRO A 67 -18.36 14.10 -3.26
C PRO A 67 -19.26 12.88 -2.97
N SER A 68 -19.48 12.02 -3.97
CA SER A 68 -20.33 10.84 -3.84
C SER A 68 -19.88 9.67 -4.71
N GLY A 69 -20.33 8.46 -4.39
CA GLY A 69 -20.05 7.24 -5.12
C GLY A 69 -18.74 6.53 -4.71
N LYS A 70 -18.34 5.53 -5.49
CA LYS A 70 -17.20 4.66 -5.13
C LYS A 70 -15.86 5.34 -5.36
N LEU A 71 -15.05 5.44 -4.31
CA LEU A 71 -13.68 5.94 -4.34
C LEU A 71 -12.72 4.77 -4.11
N ARG A 72 -11.90 4.44 -5.11
CA ARG A 72 -10.87 3.40 -5.02
C ARG A 72 -9.51 4.04 -4.76
N VAL A 73 -8.87 3.64 -3.66
CA VAL A 73 -7.57 4.16 -3.25
C VAL A 73 -6.60 2.98 -3.07
N TYR A 74 -5.42 3.11 -3.62
CA TYR A 74 -4.29 2.23 -3.37
C TYR A 74 -3.37 2.84 -2.32
N ALA A 75 -2.82 2.01 -1.43
CA ALA A 75 -1.75 2.39 -0.52
C ALA A 75 -0.81 1.21 -0.26
N THR A 76 0.42 1.50 0.22
CA THR A 76 1.30 0.44 0.70
C THR A 76 0.72 -0.22 1.95
N ASN A 77 1.01 -1.51 2.14
CA ASN A 77 0.35 -2.34 3.16
C ASN A 77 0.51 -1.76 4.57
N ALA A 78 1.73 -1.48 5.00
CA ALA A 78 1.97 -0.98 6.35
C ALA A 78 1.32 0.39 6.60
N PHE A 79 1.52 1.35 5.69
CA PHE A 79 0.93 2.68 5.83
C PHE A 79 -0.59 2.63 5.76
N GLY A 80 -1.11 1.86 4.83
CA GLY A 80 -2.55 1.68 4.66
C GLY A 80 -3.22 1.02 5.87
N SER A 81 -2.61 -0.01 6.45
CA SER A 81 -3.19 -0.77 7.56
C SER A 81 -3.05 -0.05 8.90
N LEU A 82 -1.87 0.51 9.18
CA LEU A 82 -1.57 1.08 10.50
C LEU A 82 -1.99 2.54 10.60
N TRP A 83 -1.72 3.36 9.58
CA TRP A 83 -1.96 4.79 9.66
C TRP A 83 -3.24 5.24 8.96
N LEU A 84 -3.46 4.82 7.71
CA LEU A 84 -4.56 5.34 6.88
C LEU A 84 -5.92 4.80 7.29
N ALA A 85 -6.10 3.47 7.29
CA ALA A 85 -7.40 2.84 7.49
C ALA A 85 -8.07 3.22 8.83
N PRO A 86 -7.35 3.26 9.98
CA PRO A 86 -7.95 3.67 11.25
C PRO A 86 -8.49 5.11 11.25
N ARG A 87 -7.94 5.97 10.38
CA ARG A 87 -8.29 7.39 10.29
C ARG A 87 -9.40 7.70 9.27
N MET A 88 -9.86 6.69 8.50
CA MET A 88 -10.89 6.91 7.47
C MET A 88 -12.30 7.06 8.05
N GLY A 89 -12.54 6.75 9.32
CA GLY A 89 -13.87 6.91 9.93
C GLY A 89 -14.38 8.34 9.81
N SER A 90 -13.62 9.32 10.28
CA SER A 90 -14.01 10.74 10.23
C SER A 90 -14.12 11.29 8.78
N PHE A 91 -13.39 10.73 7.84
CA PHE A 91 -13.58 11.04 6.42
C PHE A 91 -14.95 10.57 5.91
N LEU A 92 -15.31 9.33 6.21
CA LEU A 92 -16.58 8.74 5.80
C LEU A 92 -17.78 9.37 6.50
N ASP A 93 -17.63 9.76 7.77
CA ASP A 93 -18.64 10.53 8.49
C ASP A 93 -18.89 11.90 7.85
N LYS A 94 -17.84 12.56 7.38
CA LYS A 94 -17.91 13.85 6.69
C LYS A 94 -18.49 13.73 5.28
N TYR A 95 -18.29 12.61 4.60
CA TYR A 95 -18.73 12.36 3.23
C TYR A 95 -19.49 11.03 3.15
N PRO A 96 -20.71 10.95 3.70
CA PRO A 96 -21.47 9.70 3.85
C PRO A 96 -21.85 9.05 2.52
N ASP A 97 -21.90 9.84 1.43
CA ASP A 97 -22.21 9.34 0.08
C ASP A 97 -21.00 8.73 -0.64
N ILE A 98 -19.81 8.75 -0.03
CA ILE A 98 -18.63 8.08 -0.54
C ILE A 98 -18.57 6.63 -0.06
N SER A 99 -18.44 5.69 -0.99
CA SER A 99 -18.07 4.30 -0.71
C SER A 99 -16.57 4.11 -0.96
N LEU A 100 -15.77 4.03 0.10
CA LEU A 100 -14.31 3.91 0.02
C LEU A 100 -13.87 2.44 -0.13
N ALA A 101 -13.03 2.16 -1.13
CA ALA A 101 -12.37 0.88 -1.31
C ALA A 101 -10.85 1.07 -1.23
N LEU A 102 -10.23 0.58 -0.15
CA LEU A 102 -8.77 0.58 0.04
C LEU A 102 -8.17 -0.74 -0.47
N SER A 103 -7.18 -0.63 -1.36
CA SER A 103 -6.38 -1.77 -1.81
C SER A 103 -4.97 -1.63 -1.26
N LEU A 104 -4.59 -2.51 -0.33
CA LEU A 104 -3.31 -2.45 0.37
C LEU A 104 -2.35 -3.50 -0.19
N ARG A 105 -1.17 -3.07 -0.67
CA ARG A 105 -0.14 -3.96 -1.21
C ARG A 105 1.21 -3.25 -1.28
N ASP A 106 2.29 -3.99 -1.17
CA ASP A 106 3.66 -3.45 -1.24
C ASP A 106 4.21 -3.46 -2.68
N ALA A 107 3.75 -4.38 -3.51
CA ALA A 107 4.14 -4.44 -4.92
C ALA A 107 3.27 -3.52 -5.78
N GLU A 108 3.90 -2.83 -6.73
CA GLU A 108 3.17 -2.07 -7.76
C GLU A 108 2.27 -3.00 -8.58
N PRO A 109 1.01 -2.66 -8.79
CA PRO A 109 0.13 -3.46 -9.63
C PRO A 109 0.63 -3.40 -11.07
N LYS A 110 1.08 -4.52 -11.60
CA LYS A 110 1.52 -4.61 -13.00
C LYS A 110 0.42 -4.29 -14.01
N VAL A 111 -0.81 -4.48 -13.73
CA VAL A 111 -2.05 -3.99 -14.37
C VAL A 111 -3.19 -4.42 -13.46
N SER A 112 -3.95 -3.50 -12.89
CA SER A 112 -5.13 -3.87 -12.12
C SER A 112 -6.38 -3.81 -12.99
N PRO A 113 -7.28 -4.82 -12.92
CA PRO A 113 -8.58 -4.75 -13.61
C PRO A 113 -9.46 -3.60 -13.12
N SER A 114 -9.18 -3.04 -11.95
CA SER A 114 -9.77 -1.82 -11.43
C SER A 114 -8.67 -0.86 -11.06
N GLN A 115 -8.34 0.06 -11.98
CA GLN A 115 -7.38 1.12 -11.66
C GLN A 115 -7.87 1.93 -10.45
N PRO A 116 -6.99 2.27 -9.50
CA PRO A 116 -7.34 3.15 -8.41
C PRO A 116 -7.63 4.56 -8.93
N HIS A 117 -8.54 5.29 -8.27
CA HIS A 117 -8.76 6.70 -8.54
C HIS A 117 -7.63 7.56 -7.98
N ALA A 118 -7.07 7.13 -6.85
CA ALA A 118 -5.91 7.73 -6.23
C ALA A 118 -4.98 6.67 -5.63
N GLU A 119 -3.71 7.03 -5.49
CA GLU A 119 -2.67 6.19 -4.93
C GLU A 119 -1.88 6.96 -3.88
N ILE A 120 -1.60 6.33 -2.74
CA ILE A 120 -0.66 6.83 -1.74
C ILE A 120 0.63 6.04 -1.88
N ARG A 121 1.67 6.69 -2.37
CA ARG A 121 2.90 6.03 -2.81
C ARG A 121 4.13 6.60 -2.08
N MET A 122 5.13 5.73 -1.97
CA MET A 122 6.46 6.07 -1.45
C MET A 122 7.51 6.16 -2.56
N THR A 123 7.12 5.85 -3.80
CA THR A 123 7.92 6.00 -5.01
C THR A 123 7.20 6.88 -6.01
N PRO A 124 7.91 7.76 -6.72
CA PRO A 124 7.28 8.59 -7.74
C PRO A 124 6.78 7.74 -8.92
N ILE A 125 5.65 8.13 -9.47
CA ILE A 125 5.15 7.62 -10.74
C ILE A 125 5.94 8.32 -11.86
N LYS A 126 6.47 7.54 -12.79
CA LYS A 126 7.33 8.05 -13.86
C LYS A 126 6.57 8.58 -15.10
N THR A 127 5.28 8.28 -15.20
CA THR A 127 4.43 8.74 -16.32
C THR A 127 3.99 10.18 -16.12
N GLN A 128 3.89 10.94 -17.20
CA GLN A 128 3.56 12.38 -17.17
C GLN A 128 2.09 12.67 -16.88
N ASP A 129 1.20 11.66 -17.01
CA ASP A 129 -0.25 11.82 -16.87
C ASP A 129 -0.74 11.80 -15.41
N TYR A 130 0.19 11.78 -14.43
CA TYR A 130 -0.13 11.74 -13.02
C TYR A 130 0.25 13.01 -12.28
N ILE A 131 -0.70 13.55 -11.53
CA ILE A 131 -0.45 14.60 -10.55
C ILE A 131 0.04 13.92 -9.27
N GLN A 132 1.16 14.41 -8.75
CA GLN A 132 1.80 13.88 -7.55
C GLN A 132 2.00 15.00 -6.53
N ILE A 133 1.37 14.85 -5.39
CA ILE A 133 1.39 15.84 -4.30
C ILE A 133 2.10 15.19 -3.12
N LYS A 134 3.24 15.74 -2.74
CA LYS A 134 3.95 15.30 -1.53
C LYS A 134 3.11 15.61 -0.31
N LEU A 135 2.81 14.59 0.48
CA LEU A 135 2.07 14.71 1.73
C LEU A 135 3.02 14.92 2.91
N ALA A 136 4.07 14.09 3.01
CA ALA A 136 5.02 14.12 4.11
C ALA A 136 6.37 13.51 3.73
N THR A 137 7.37 13.73 4.59
CA THR A 137 8.64 12.99 4.59
C THR A 137 8.82 12.35 5.96
N PHE A 138 9.07 11.05 5.98
CA PHE A 138 9.39 10.32 7.19
C PHE A 138 10.86 9.86 7.18
N GLN A 139 11.42 9.73 8.38
CA GLN A 139 12.75 9.19 8.59
C GLN A 139 12.66 7.74 9.04
N TYR A 140 13.47 6.86 8.48
CA TYR A 140 13.66 5.53 9.06
C TYR A 140 14.48 5.64 10.34
N LYS A 141 14.06 4.89 11.35
CA LYS A 141 14.66 4.82 12.68
C LYS A 141 14.92 3.37 13.08
N ILE A 142 15.63 3.16 14.14
CA ILE A 142 15.98 1.82 14.64
C ILE A 142 15.08 1.49 15.82
N PHE A 143 14.41 0.35 15.76
CA PHE A 143 13.46 -0.06 16.78
C PHE A 143 13.77 -1.46 17.34
N ALA A 144 13.45 -1.60 18.63
CA ALA A 144 13.41 -2.87 19.34
C ALA A 144 12.22 -2.87 20.32
N SER A 145 11.77 -4.03 20.76
CA SER A 145 10.76 -4.09 21.83
C SER A 145 11.39 -4.08 23.22
N THR A 146 10.62 -3.65 24.22
CA THR A 146 11.06 -3.69 25.63
C THR A 146 11.49 -5.10 26.06
N HIS A 147 10.79 -6.12 25.60
CA HIS A 147 11.12 -7.52 25.90
C HIS A 147 12.49 -7.90 25.37
N TYR A 148 12.77 -7.54 24.11
CA TYR A 148 14.08 -7.79 23.50
C TYR A 148 15.20 -7.07 24.24
N LEU A 149 15.01 -5.78 24.54
CA LEU A 149 16.02 -4.97 25.22
C LEU A 149 16.31 -5.44 26.65
N LYS A 150 15.32 -5.95 27.38
CA LYS A 150 15.52 -6.57 28.71
C LYS A 150 16.36 -7.84 28.63
N THR A 151 16.22 -8.62 27.55
CA THR A 151 16.88 -9.92 27.40
C THR A 151 18.31 -9.78 26.84
N TYR A 152 18.52 -8.90 25.86
CA TYR A 152 19.75 -8.81 25.10
C TYR A 152 20.52 -7.51 25.34
N GLY A 153 20.00 -6.58 26.15
CA GLY A 153 20.58 -5.26 26.40
C GLY A 153 20.20 -4.23 25.35
N VAL A 154 20.55 -2.98 25.63
CA VAL A 154 20.37 -1.84 24.72
C VAL A 154 21.73 -1.56 24.07
N PRO A 155 21.88 -1.66 22.72
CA PRO A 155 23.13 -1.31 22.08
C PRO A 155 23.45 0.17 22.30
N ALA A 156 24.64 0.48 22.80
CA ALA A 156 25.11 1.84 23.03
C ALA A 156 25.75 2.48 21.78
N SER A 157 26.11 1.67 20.80
CA SER A 157 26.75 2.12 19.55
C SER A 157 26.36 1.25 18.36
N GLU A 158 26.62 1.76 17.15
CA GLU A 158 26.43 0.99 15.92
C GLU A 158 27.26 -0.29 15.84
N LYS A 159 28.45 -0.32 16.49
CA LYS A 159 29.31 -1.49 16.54
C LYS A 159 28.70 -2.61 17.36
N GLU A 160 27.97 -2.29 18.41
CA GLU A 160 27.31 -3.28 19.25
C GLU A 160 26.16 -4.00 18.56
N LEU A 161 25.62 -3.44 17.45
CA LEU A 161 24.65 -4.13 16.59
C LEU A 161 25.17 -5.49 16.08
N ASP A 162 26.48 -5.72 16.10
CA ASP A 162 27.09 -7.02 15.72
C ASP A 162 26.71 -8.15 16.70
N ASN A 163 26.36 -7.80 17.93
CA ASN A 163 25.97 -8.74 18.98
C ASN A 163 24.44 -8.90 19.07
N HIS A 164 23.70 -8.22 18.20
CA HIS A 164 22.24 -8.23 18.22
C HIS A 164 21.65 -8.95 17.01
N LYS A 165 20.43 -9.42 17.20
CA LYS A 165 19.61 -10.05 16.15
C LYS A 165 19.00 -8.98 15.27
N ILE A 166 19.46 -8.85 14.03
CA ILE A 166 18.93 -7.87 13.08
C ILE A 166 17.90 -8.54 12.17
N ILE A 167 16.73 -7.92 12.06
CA ILE A 167 15.65 -8.34 11.16
C ILE A 167 15.67 -7.41 9.94
N SER A 168 15.58 -7.97 8.75
CA SER A 168 15.70 -7.22 7.50
C SER A 168 14.66 -7.62 6.45
N TYR A 169 14.61 -6.86 5.37
CA TYR A 169 13.90 -7.27 4.16
C TYR A 169 14.62 -8.43 3.48
N GLY A 170 13.84 -9.47 3.15
CA GLY A 170 14.32 -10.64 2.42
C GLY A 170 14.53 -10.39 0.93
N GLU A 171 15.19 -11.33 0.26
CA GLU A 171 15.51 -11.25 -1.16
C GLU A 171 14.24 -11.18 -2.05
N ASP A 172 13.20 -11.92 -1.70
CA ASP A 172 11.93 -11.94 -2.44
C ASP A 172 11.02 -10.74 -2.15
N ALA A 173 11.39 -9.88 -1.21
CA ALA A 173 10.62 -8.69 -0.90
C ALA A 173 10.57 -7.74 -2.12
N GLN A 174 9.41 -7.17 -2.37
CA GLN A 174 9.20 -6.12 -3.37
C GLN A 174 8.82 -4.81 -2.66
N PRO A 175 9.75 -4.22 -1.92
CA PRO A 175 9.47 -2.98 -1.21
C PRO A 175 9.34 -1.81 -2.18
N PRO A 176 8.65 -0.75 -1.78
CA PRO A 176 8.48 0.45 -2.60
C PRO A 176 9.78 1.26 -2.77
N LEU A 177 10.85 0.89 -2.06
CA LEU A 177 12.16 1.53 -2.13
C LEU A 177 13.25 0.50 -2.40
N ASP A 178 14.42 0.99 -2.80
CA ASP A 178 15.62 0.16 -2.96
C ASP A 178 15.96 -0.62 -1.68
N LYS A 179 16.12 -1.94 -1.81
CA LYS A 179 16.35 -2.86 -0.69
C LYS A 179 17.61 -2.52 0.11
N ARG A 180 18.68 -2.09 -0.56
CA ARG A 180 19.92 -1.73 0.12
C ARG A 180 19.71 -0.52 1.01
N ARG A 181 18.94 0.45 0.56
CA ARG A 181 18.56 1.61 1.38
C ARG A 181 17.69 1.21 2.57
N LEU A 182 16.75 0.30 2.38
CA LEU A 182 15.88 -0.17 3.48
C LEU A 182 16.63 -1.05 4.47
N ASN A 183 17.57 -1.87 3.99
CA ASN A 183 18.45 -2.73 4.79
C ASN A 183 19.73 -2.02 5.24
N TRP A 184 19.74 -0.66 5.29
CA TRP A 184 20.91 0.14 5.66
C TRP A 184 21.54 -0.28 6.99
N LEU A 185 20.71 -0.77 7.93
CA LEU A 185 21.15 -1.23 9.25
C LEU A 185 22.13 -2.40 9.18
N LEU A 186 22.06 -3.24 8.14
CA LEU A 186 23.03 -4.32 7.93
C LEU A 186 24.42 -3.79 7.58
N TRP A 187 24.50 -2.57 7.05
CA TRP A 187 25.75 -1.93 6.61
C TRP A 187 26.28 -0.90 7.60
N GLN A 188 25.42 -0.42 8.51
CA GLN A 188 25.78 0.66 9.43
C GLN A 188 26.98 0.28 10.31
N GLY A 189 28.03 1.10 10.26
CA GLY A 189 29.29 0.84 10.99
C GLY A 189 30.15 -0.30 10.43
N LYS A 190 29.89 -0.74 9.19
CA LYS A 190 30.66 -1.77 8.48
C LYS A 190 31.42 -1.19 7.29
N GLU A 191 32.70 -1.57 7.18
CA GLU A 191 33.56 -1.14 6.06
C GLU A 191 33.44 -2.07 4.84
N THR A 192 33.34 -3.37 5.04
CA THR A 192 33.44 -4.36 3.96
C THR A 192 32.22 -5.25 3.79
N ASN A 193 31.78 -5.93 4.83
CA ASN A 193 30.71 -6.94 4.74
C ASN A 193 29.49 -6.53 5.56
N ALA A 194 28.28 -6.68 4.97
CA ALA A 194 27.03 -6.52 5.70
C ALA A 194 26.93 -7.52 6.85
N ARG A 195 26.15 -7.18 7.88
CA ARG A 195 25.71 -8.16 8.88
C ARG A 195 24.81 -9.19 8.23
N ASN A 196 24.93 -10.43 8.66
CA ASN A 196 23.95 -11.44 8.29
C ASN A 196 22.64 -11.18 9.05
N PRO A 197 21.50 -11.10 8.37
CA PRO A 197 20.23 -10.95 9.06
C PRO A 197 19.91 -12.21 9.89
N TYR A 198 19.34 -12.01 11.07
CA TYR A 198 18.82 -13.11 11.90
C TYR A 198 17.51 -13.66 11.33
N LEU A 199 16.68 -12.79 10.78
CA LEU A 199 15.40 -13.10 10.16
C LEU A 199 15.15 -12.16 8.98
N GLU A 200 14.65 -12.71 7.89
CA GLU A 200 14.24 -11.95 6.71
C GLU A 200 12.74 -12.05 6.50
N ILE A 201 12.10 -10.93 6.20
CA ILE A 201 10.66 -10.82 5.96
C ILE A 201 10.38 -9.95 4.74
N SER A 202 9.41 -10.34 3.93
CA SER A 202 9.06 -9.65 2.68
C SER A 202 8.15 -8.43 2.87
N SER A 203 7.75 -8.07 4.09
CA SER A 203 6.79 -6.98 4.39
C SER A 203 7.26 -6.13 5.57
N ILE A 204 7.17 -4.79 5.45
CA ILE A 204 7.49 -3.86 6.55
C ILE A 204 6.53 -4.02 7.73
N TYR A 205 5.26 -4.34 7.46
CA TYR A 205 4.28 -4.67 8.48
C TYR A 205 4.71 -5.91 9.28
N GLY A 206 5.14 -6.96 8.57
CA GLY A 206 5.68 -8.17 9.18
C GLY A 206 6.95 -7.90 10.00
N LEU A 207 7.87 -7.06 9.49
CA LEU A 207 9.05 -6.61 10.24
C LEU A 207 8.65 -5.97 11.57
N ALA A 208 7.70 -5.02 11.55
CA ALA A 208 7.23 -4.36 12.76
C ALA A 208 6.65 -5.37 13.77
N LYS A 209 5.85 -6.33 13.30
CA LYS A 209 5.30 -7.39 14.18
C LYS A 209 6.37 -8.30 14.78
N CYS A 210 7.45 -8.60 14.05
CA CYS A 210 8.57 -9.36 14.59
C CYS A 210 9.33 -8.58 15.67
N VAL A 211 9.53 -7.26 15.48
CA VAL A 211 10.13 -6.40 16.49
C VAL A 211 9.26 -6.33 17.75
N GLU A 212 7.96 -6.10 17.60
CA GLU A 212 6.97 -6.10 18.71
C GLU A 212 7.01 -7.41 19.51
N ALA A 213 7.14 -8.54 18.79
CA ALA A 213 7.24 -9.88 19.41
C ALA A 213 8.60 -10.14 20.06
N GLY A 214 9.55 -9.22 19.97
CA GLY A 214 10.87 -9.36 20.61
C GLY A 214 11.86 -10.26 19.88
N LEU A 215 11.70 -10.45 18.57
CA LEU A 215 12.58 -11.33 17.80
C LEU A 215 13.92 -10.66 17.44
N GLY A 216 13.99 -9.32 17.46
CA GLY A 216 15.23 -8.61 17.12
C GLY A 216 15.03 -7.10 16.98
N ILE A 217 16.03 -6.49 16.35
CA ILE A 217 16.11 -5.07 16.02
C ILE A 217 15.86 -4.90 14.53
N ALA A 218 15.06 -3.90 14.14
CA ALA A 218 14.85 -3.57 12.74
C ALA A 218 14.84 -2.05 12.49
N SER A 219 15.09 -1.68 11.24
CA SER A 219 14.88 -0.33 10.74
C SER A 219 13.45 -0.20 10.19
N LEU A 220 12.68 0.71 10.75
CA LEU A 220 11.26 0.96 10.40
C LEU A 220 11.03 2.46 10.20
N PRO A 221 9.97 2.86 9.46
CA PRO A 221 9.53 4.26 9.40
C PRO A 221 9.23 4.81 10.79
N GLY A 222 9.74 6.00 11.10
CA GLY A 222 9.62 6.60 12.44
C GLY A 222 8.18 6.77 12.93
N TRP A 223 7.23 7.03 12.02
CA TRP A 223 5.81 7.14 12.36
C TRP A 223 5.20 5.86 12.97
N MET A 224 5.83 4.70 12.74
CA MET A 224 5.33 3.43 13.29
C MET A 224 5.40 3.35 14.81
N ASN A 225 6.27 4.13 15.44
CA ASN A 225 6.38 4.15 16.91
C ASN A 225 5.07 4.57 17.59
N GLU A 226 4.29 5.44 16.99
CA GLU A 226 3.01 5.90 17.55
C GLU A 226 1.84 4.95 17.21
N GLU A 227 1.96 4.22 16.12
CA GLU A 227 0.92 3.31 15.66
C GLU A 227 1.06 1.88 16.24
N THR A 228 2.09 1.66 17.06
CA THR A 228 2.43 0.34 17.63
C THR A 228 2.75 0.48 19.11
N ASN A 229 2.28 -0.46 19.91
CA ASN A 229 2.33 -0.35 21.38
C ASN A 229 3.65 -0.75 22.02
N ASN A 230 4.62 -1.29 21.27
CA ASN A 230 5.81 -1.91 21.87
C ASN A 230 7.07 -1.74 21.00
N LEU A 231 7.16 -0.65 20.26
CA LEU A 231 8.37 -0.26 19.54
C LEU A 231 9.08 0.87 20.29
N PHE A 232 10.34 0.65 20.63
CA PHE A 232 11.19 1.65 21.26
C PHE A 232 12.32 2.04 20.32
N GLU A 233 12.43 3.32 20.03
CA GLU A 233 13.53 3.86 19.26
C GLU A 233 14.83 3.78 20.06
N ILE A 234 15.83 3.15 19.46
CA ILE A 234 17.19 3.00 20.00
C ILE A 234 18.19 3.66 19.05
N LEU A 235 19.41 3.96 19.55
CA LEU A 235 20.46 4.62 18.78
C LEU A 235 19.93 5.87 18.04
N LYS A 236 19.25 6.76 18.77
CA LYS A 236 18.48 7.90 18.24
C LYS A 236 19.28 8.85 17.34
N ASP A 237 20.61 8.89 17.52
CA ASP A 237 21.52 9.70 16.70
C ASP A 237 21.74 9.12 15.31
N LEU A 238 21.42 7.82 15.10
CA LEU A 238 21.53 7.16 13.81
C LEU A 238 20.22 7.32 13.02
N ASN A 239 20.37 7.92 11.85
CA ASN A 239 19.25 8.18 10.96
C ASN A 239 19.37 7.35 9.69
N GLY A 240 18.36 6.55 9.41
CA GLY A 240 18.21 5.82 8.18
C GLY A 240 17.73 6.69 7.00
N PRO A 241 17.34 6.11 5.89
CA PRO A 241 16.88 6.86 4.72
C PRO A 241 15.59 7.64 5.02
N LYS A 242 15.43 8.76 4.33
CA LYS A 242 14.16 9.51 4.29
C LYS A 242 13.21 8.87 3.30
N LEU A 243 11.94 8.89 3.66
CA LEU A 243 10.83 8.35 2.88
C LEU A 243 9.82 9.45 2.61
N ASP A 244 9.59 9.74 1.33
CA ASP A 244 8.54 10.64 0.92
C ASP A 244 7.25 9.85 0.69
N ILE A 245 6.13 10.36 1.17
CA ILE A 245 4.80 9.87 0.87
C ILE A 245 4.11 10.89 -0.02
N SER A 246 3.57 10.43 -1.13
CA SER A 246 2.86 11.26 -2.10
C SER A 246 1.46 10.74 -2.35
N PHE A 247 0.52 11.65 -2.50
CA PHE A 247 -0.82 11.41 -3.02
C PHE A 247 -0.78 11.59 -4.53
N CYS A 248 -1.11 10.55 -5.27
CA CYS A 248 -0.99 10.50 -6.71
C CYS A 248 -2.34 10.17 -7.33
N TYR A 249 -2.70 10.84 -8.42
CA TYR A 249 -3.90 10.54 -9.20
C TYR A 249 -3.70 10.97 -10.65
N HIS A 250 -4.42 10.32 -11.56
CA HIS A 250 -4.37 10.64 -12.98
C HIS A 250 -4.91 12.06 -13.23
N GLU A 251 -4.32 12.83 -14.14
CA GLU A 251 -4.70 14.22 -14.42
C GLU A 251 -6.18 14.38 -14.76
N GLN A 252 -6.79 13.43 -15.45
CA GLN A 252 -8.24 13.41 -15.75
C GLN A 252 -9.15 13.41 -14.50
N MET A 253 -8.60 13.09 -13.32
CA MET A 253 -9.31 13.08 -12.05
C MET A 253 -9.11 14.39 -11.26
N ARG A 254 -8.46 15.40 -11.84
CA ARG A 254 -8.13 16.68 -11.16
C ARG A 254 -9.35 17.36 -10.54
N ASP A 255 -10.45 17.37 -11.28
CA ASP A 255 -11.67 18.05 -10.86
C ASP A 255 -12.71 17.10 -10.22
N ASP A 256 -12.32 15.86 -9.94
CA ASP A 256 -13.18 14.90 -9.27
C ASP A 256 -13.35 15.29 -7.78
N PRO A 257 -14.60 15.59 -7.33
CA PRO A 257 -14.83 16.07 -5.96
C PRO A 257 -14.40 15.07 -4.89
N ARG A 258 -14.40 13.77 -5.19
CA ARG A 258 -13.95 12.71 -4.27
C ARG A 258 -12.43 12.76 -4.06
N ILE A 259 -11.69 13.04 -5.15
CA ILE A 259 -10.22 13.20 -5.12
C ILE A 259 -9.84 14.45 -4.36
N ILE A 260 -10.53 15.57 -4.63
CA ILE A 260 -10.32 16.83 -3.93
C ILE A 260 -10.58 16.65 -2.44
N ALA A 261 -11.73 16.06 -2.08
CA ALA A 261 -12.12 15.82 -0.69
C ALA A 261 -11.10 14.95 0.06
N LEU A 262 -10.65 13.83 -0.56
CA LEU A 262 -9.66 12.95 0.06
C LEU A 262 -8.28 13.63 0.18
N LYS A 263 -7.84 14.33 -0.86
CA LYS A 263 -6.57 15.09 -0.84
C LYS A 263 -6.55 16.10 0.30
N ASP A 264 -7.58 16.94 0.40
CA ASP A 264 -7.66 17.99 1.42
C ASP A 264 -7.75 17.40 2.83
N TYR A 265 -8.51 16.31 2.98
CA TYR A 265 -8.58 15.57 4.23
C TYR A 265 -7.21 15.02 4.65
N LEU A 266 -6.49 14.34 3.75
CA LEU A 266 -5.17 13.77 4.06
C LEU A 266 -4.13 14.85 4.35
N GLN A 267 -4.14 15.96 3.62
CA GLN A 267 -3.20 17.06 3.87
C GLN A 267 -3.43 17.68 5.27
N ASN A 268 -4.68 17.84 5.70
CA ASN A 268 -4.99 18.36 7.03
C ASN A 268 -4.60 17.36 8.12
N LEU A 269 -4.97 16.10 7.94
CA LEU A 269 -4.67 15.02 8.89
C LEU A 269 -3.16 14.84 9.11
N ILE A 270 -2.38 14.82 8.04
CA ILE A 270 -0.91 14.69 8.12
C ILE A 270 -0.31 15.94 8.76
N ARG A 271 -0.84 17.13 8.48
CA ARG A 271 -0.36 18.36 9.10
C ARG A 271 -0.60 18.38 10.62
N GLU A 272 -1.71 17.84 11.08
CA GLU A 272 -2.01 17.66 12.50
C GLU A 272 -1.07 16.63 13.15
N ASP A 273 -0.86 15.49 12.50
CA ASP A 273 0.04 14.44 13.00
C ASP A 273 1.51 14.87 12.95
N LEU A 274 1.97 15.52 11.90
CA LEU A 274 3.35 16.02 11.79
C LEU A 274 3.67 17.09 12.85
N SER A 275 2.71 17.88 13.31
CA SER A 275 2.91 18.82 14.40
C SER A 275 3.28 18.12 15.70
N LYS A 276 2.84 16.86 15.89
CA LYS A 276 3.22 16.01 17.03
C LYS A 276 4.62 15.41 16.88
N PHE A 277 5.09 15.18 15.64
CA PHE A 277 6.44 14.68 15.35
C PHE A 277 7.52 15.77 15.34
N SER A 278 7.19 16.98 14.94
CA SER A 278 8.13 18.11 14.87
C SER A 278 8.56 18.64 16.25
N ASN A 279 7.93 18.22 17.33
CA ASN A 279 8.31 18.59 18.70
C ASN A 279 9.38 17.67 19.32
N THR A 280 10.00 16.82 18.53
CA THR A 280 11.11 15.94 18.96
C THR A 280 12.41 16.27 18.18
N LEU A 281 12.68 17.56 17.96
CA LEU A 281 13.97 18.08 17.51
C LEU A 281 14.68 18.75 18.69
#